data_2f6faecfa89089b5201d2aa828ee3090
#
_entry.id   2f6faecfa89089b5201d2aa828ee3090
#
_cell.length_a   1.000
_cell.length_b   1.000
_cell.length_c   1.000
_cell.angle_alpha   90.00
_cell.angle_beta   90.00
_cell.angle_gamma   90.00
#
_symmetry.space_group_name_H-M   'P 1'
#
loop_
_entity.id
_entity.type
_entity.pdbx_description
1 polymer ?
#
loop_
_entity_poly.entity_id
_entity_poly.type
_entity_poly.pdbx_seq_one_letter_code
_entity_poly.pdbx_strand_id
1 'polypeptide(L)'
;MEQKRLCPFCIGELPPAVTVCPHCGKILEGCNPAGCLPVGTVLAGRYTVGEMRSLDGEGVLYSGVENLGGFRVTIKEYLPVTLSAERGADCILRPKQGSEVLFKTTRMDFADLYRAIQRITPASGLEAVLDVVEANNTVYAVLENLGGTPLEQWLENHPAPVRAEDACAMLRPVFEGVAAMHKAGLVHRGICPENIRVMADGRCRLAGYATVGLRTAGSGLHEQLYEGYSAPEQYTTAEFEGRYTDEYSLAAVFYRMVCGQAPMPAAQRVVSDSNPRARTVEPAVPAYVSDVLQLGLRLKVMERIQTVPQLYQALSSKEYTAELTRTMKPETPMHPVRAEQSGQGREHLLSLKGLLAGILILLSVLILLTLWGIVSSKEEQTPVSEPSSEAASSEEMKPQNLVPNFVGIDYEQIKNNREYTSMYLFRAVLEYSDTVPSGQVIRQEPEAGEVMENGEVIQIVVSQGPEKVEMPKIIGASQDKAIEILSSRGLVASCFMVVNDGSYATGCVVSASEEEGAMVTVGTAVSYTHLTLPTILLV
;
A
#
# COMPACT_ATOMS: atom_id res chain seq x y z
N MET A 1 -27.46 -25.78 -29.77
CA MET A 1 -26.10 -25.70 -30.36
C MET A 1 -25.15 -26.37 -29.41
N GLU A 2 -24.50 -27.45 -29.82
CA GLU A 2 -23.42 -28.04 -29.01
C GLU A 2 -22.33 -26.99 -28.80
N GLN A 3 -21.93 -26.79 -27.53
CA GLN A 3 -20.88 -25.86 -27.20
C GLN A 3 -19.55 -26.36 -27.76
N LYS A 4 -19.02 -25.63 -28.73
CA LYS A 4 -17.70 -25.88 -29.30
C LYS A 4 -16.65 -25.73 -28.21
N ARG A 5 -15.86 -26.78 -27.93
CA ARG A 5 -14.74 -26.76 -26.98
C ARG A 5 -13.43 -26.78 -27.74
N LEU A 6 -12.55 -25.83 -27.44
CA LEU A 6 -11.22 -25.73 -28.06
C LEU A 6 -10.11 -26.12 -27.11
N CYS A 7 -9.05 -26.71 -27.64
CA CYS A 7 -7.86 -27.03 -26.88
C CYS A 7 -7.13 -25.76 -26.43
N PRO A 8 -6.89 -25.58 -25.12
CA PRO A 8 -6.21 -24.38 -24.62
C PRO A 8 -4.72 -24.30 -25.03
N PHE A 9 -4.18 -25.36 -25.58
CA PHE A 9 -2.79 -25.43 -26.04
C PHE A 9 -2.61 -25.15 -27.53
N CYS A 10 -3.42 -25.75 -28.39
CA CYS A 10 -3.27 -25.64 -29.84
C CYS A 10 -4.47 -25.03 -30.56
N ILE A 11 -5.56 -24.72 -29.87
CA ILE A 11 -6.80 -24.16 -30.40
C ILE A 11 -7.58 -25.17 -31.31
N GLY A 12 -7.11 -26.40 -31.44
CA GLY A 12 -7.82 -27.44 -32.17
C GLY A 12 -9.15 -27.79 -31.51
N GLU A 13 -10.16 -28.11 -32.32
CA GLU A 13 -11.49 -28.48 -31.84
C GLU A 13 -11.45 -29.83 -31.09
N LEU A 14 -12.08 -29.87 -29.94
CA LEU A 14 -12.06 -31.04 -29.06
C LEU A 14 -13.41 -31.78 -29.14
N PRO A 15 -13.39 -33.10 -29.37
CA PRO A 15 -14.57 -33.93 -29.15
C PRO A 15 -15.07 -33.86 -27.69
N PRO A 16 -16.37 -34.14 -27.46
CA PRO A 16 -16.89 -34.28 -26.09
C PRO A 16 -16.10 -35.32 -25.29
N ALA A 17 -15.86 -35.02 -23.99
CA ALA A 17 -15.25 -35.93 -23.01
C ALA A 17 -13.84 -36.48 -23.36
N VAL A 18 -13.06 -35.74 -24.16
CA VAL A 18 -11.69 -36.13 -24.47
C VAL A 18 -10.73 -35.65 -23.39
N THR A 19 -9.86 -36.57 -22.93
CA THR A 19 -8.85 -36.31 -21.87
C THR A 19 -7.46 -35.97 -22.42
N VAL A 20 -7.21 -36.31 -23.69
CA VAL A 20 -5.97 -35.99 -24.41
C VAL A 20 -6.35 -35.33 -25.74
N CYS A 21 -5.72 -34.21 -26.05
CA CYS A 21 -5.98 -33.49 -27.31
C CYS A 21 -5.53 -34.32 -28.50
N PRO A 22 -6.42 -34.64 -29.47
CA PRO A 22 -6.07 -35.41 -30.65
C PRO A 22 -5.14 -34.66 -31.61
N HIS A 23 -5.04 -33.31 -31.51
CA HIS A 23 -4.24 -32.49 -32.41
C HIS A 23 -2.81 -32.26 -31.89
N CYS A 24 -2.61 -32.11 -30.58
CA CYS A 24 -1.27 -31.78 -30.01
C CYS A 24 -0.78 -32.75 -28.95
N GLY A 25 -1.58 -33.80 -28.62
CA GLY A 25 -1.21 -34.85 -27.68
C GLY A 25 -1.12 -34.41 -26.21
N LYS A 26 -1.46 -33.15 -25.89
CA LYS A 26 -1.44 -32.68 -24.48
C LYS A 26 -2.63 -33.19 -23.67
N ILE A 27 -2.36 -33.54 -22.41
CA ILE A 27 -3.38 -33.95 -21.44
C ILE A 27 -4.23 -32.74 -21.06
N LEU A 28 -5.54 -32.91 -21.04
CA LEU A 28 -6.54 -31.87 -20.80
C LEU A 28 -7.16 -31.95 -19.37
N GLU A 29 -6.73 -32.90 -18.57
CA GLU A 29 -7.25 -33.09 -17.22
C GLU A 29 -6.12 -33.10 -16.18
N GLY A 30 -6.33 -32.44 -15.04
CA GLY A 30 -5.54 -32.61 -13.81
C GLY A 30 -4.13 -32.02 -13.78
N CYS A 31 -3.74 -31.13 -14.70
CA CYS A 31 -2.35 -30.65 -14.80
C CYS A 31 -2.03 -29.41 -13.97
N ASN A 32 -3.02 -28.71 -13.40
CA ASN A 32 -2.77 -27.55 -12.57
C ASN A 32 -2.56 -27.95 -11.09
N PRO A 33 -1.76 -27.18 -10.32
CA PRO A 33 -1.56 -27.45 -8.89
C PRO A 33 -2.85 -27.53 -8.09
N ALA A 34 -2.80 -28.19 -6.93
CA ALA A 34 -3.93 -28.28 -6.00
C ALA A 34 -4.43 -26.86 -5.64
N GLY A 35 -5.76 -26.72 -5.57
CA GLY A 35 -6.40 -25.43 -5.32
C GLY A 35 -6.66 -24.58 -6.58
N CYS A 36 -5.95 -24.81 -7.68
CA CYS A 36 -6.20 -24.17 -8.97
C CYS A 36 -7.34 -24.85 -9.74
N LEU A 37 -7.90 -24.17 -10.75
CA LEU A 37 -8.86 -24.79 -11.66
C LEU A 37 -8.18 -25.90 -12.49
N PRO A 38 -8.84 -27.04 -12.70
CA PRO A 38 -8.35 -28.05 -13.62
C PRO A 38 -8.24 -27.51 -15.06
N VAL A 39 -7.23 -27.99 -15.78
CA VAL A 39 -7.13 -27.74 -17.23
C VAL A 39 -8.39 -28.25 -17.93
N GLY A 40 -8.90 -27.49 -18.87
CA GLY A 40 -10.11 -27.85 -19.61
C GLY A 40 -11.42 -27.43 -18.94
N THR A 41 -11.38 -26.83 -17.73
CA THR A 41 -12.56 -26.21 -17.11
C THR A 41 -13.12 -25.13 -18.05
N VAL A 42 -14.44 -25.14 -18.25
CA VAL A 42 -15.12 -24.13 -19.10
C VAL A 42 -15.81 -23.10 -18.21
N LEU A 43 -15.41 -21.84 -18.33
CA LEU A 43 -16.01 -20.71 -17.63
C LEU A 43 -17.08 -20.05 -18.51
N ALA A 44 -18.24 -19.77 -17.91
CA ALA A 44 -19.41 -19.13 -18.57
C ALA A 44 -19.79 -19.76 -19.92
N GLY A 45 -19.49 -21.04 -20.15
CA GLY A 45 -19.71 -21.71 -21.44
C GLY A 45 -18.86 -21.18 -22.59
N ARG A 46 -17.93 -20.25 -22.35
CA ARG A 46 -17.23 -19.48 -23.37
C ARG A 46 -15.71 -19.63 -23.35
N TYR A 47 -15.12 -19.74 -22.17
CA TYR A 47 -13.66 -19.75 -22.02
C TYR A 47 -13.17 -21.09 -21.48
N THR A 48 -12.24 -21.74 -22.17
CA THR A 48 -11.58 -22.96 -21.69
C THR A 48 -10.28 -22.60 -20.98
N VAL A 49 -10.16 -22.98 -19.72
CA VAL A 49 -8.96 -22.78 -18.86
C VAL A 49 -7.84 -23.71 -19.31
N GLY A 50 -6.64 -23.20 -19.41
CA GLY A 50 -5.42 -23.94 -19.71
C GLY A 50 -4.49 -24.11 -18.51
N GLU A 51 -3.19 -24.11 -18.78
CA GLU A 51 -2.15 -24.23 -17.74
C GLU A 51 -2.05 -22.97 -16.89
N MET A 52 -1.79 -23.17 -15.59
CA MET A 52 -1.37 -22.12 -14.67
C MET A 52 -0.03 -21.52 -15.17
N ARG A 53 0.04 -20.20 -15.19
CA ARG A 53 1.23 -19.43 -15.59
C ARG A 53 2.00 -18.90 -14.40
N SER A 54 1.28 -18.29 -13.46
CA SER A 54 1.84 -17.69 -12.26
C SER A 54 0.79 -17.60 -11.15
N LEU A 55 1.27 -17.43 -9.93
CA LEU A 55 0.48 -17.18 -8.72
C LEU A 55 1.06 -15.94 -8.05
N ASP A 56 0.20 -15.02 -7.64
CA ASP A 56 0.54 -13.88 -6.79
C ASP A 56 -0.30 -13.88 -5.49
N GLY A 57 -0.19 -12.84 -4.66
CA GLY A 57 -0.89 -12.76 -3.38
C GLY A 57 -2.40 -12.61 -3.51
N GLU A 58 -2.94 -12.20 -4.66
CA GLU A 58 -4.38 -12.06 -4.88
C GLU A 58 -4.97 -13.12 -5.81
N GLY A 59 -4.12 -13.85 -6.59
CA GLY A 59 -4.72 -14.78 -7.52
C GLY A 59 -3.77 -15.58 -8.40
N VAL A 60 -4.39 -16.28 -9.34
CA VAL A 60 -3.74 -17.20 -10.28
C VAL A 60 -3.96 -16.72 -11.71
N LEU A 61 -2.91 -16.78 -12.49
CA LEU A 61 -2.93 -16.50 -13.93
C LEU A 61 -2.90 -17.82 -14.72
N TYR A 62 -3.89 -18.01 -15.59
CA TYR A 62 -3.96 -19.16 -16.48
C TYR A 62 -3.82 -18.73 -17.94
N SER A 63 -3.28 -19.61 -18.78
CA SER A 63 -3.55 -19.56 -20.21
C SER A 63 -4.99 -20.01 -20.47
N GLY A 64 -5.60 -19.53 -21.55
CA GLY A 64 -6.94 -19.95 -21.92
C GLY A 64 -7.23 -19.75 -23.40
N VAL A 65 -8.44 -20.19 -23.81
CA VAL A 65 -8.95 -19.97 -25.16
C VAL A 65 -10.41 -19.55 -25.11
N GLU A 66 -10.77 -18.57 -25.90
CA GLU A 66 -12.17 -18.20 -26.18
C GLU A 66 -12.73 -19.14 -27.24
N ASN A 67 -13.80 -19.86 -26.91
CA ASN A 67 -14.28 -20.99 -27.71
C ASN A 67 -15.02 -20.58 -29.00
N LEU A 68 -15.64 -19.39 -29.05
CA LEU A 68 -16.42 -18.95 -30.19
C LEU A 68 -15.52 -18.37 -31.31
N GLY A 69 -14.63 -17.46 -30.94
CA GLY A 69 -13.71 -16.79 -31.86
C GLY A 69 -12.42 -17.57 -32.12
N GLY A 70 -12.09 -18.56 -31.28
CA GLY A 70 -10.91 -19.40 -31.45
C GLY A 70 -9.60 -18.65 -31.23
N PHE A 71 -9.53 -17.73 -30.27
CA PHE A 71 -8.33 -16.98 -29.97
C PHE A 71 -7.86 -17.21 -28.53
N ARG A 72 -6.55 -17.04 -28.29
CA ARG A 72 -5.93 -17.17 -26.97
C ARG A 72 -6.31 -16.02 -26.08
N VAL A 73 -6.54 -16.35 -24.79
CA VAL A 73 -6.78 -15.39 -23.72
C VAL A 73 -5.87 -15.70 -22.53
N THR A 74 -5.69 -14.74 -21.66
CA THR A 74 -5.14 -14.91 -20.32
C THR A 74 -6.29 -14.78 -19.33
N ILE A 75 -6.37 -15.66 -18.33
CA ILE A 75 -7.45 -15.63 -17.33
C ILE A 75 -6.80 -15.42 -15.96
N LYS A 76 -7.11 -14.32 -15.30
CA LYS A 76 -6.71 -14.07 -13.92
C LYS A 76 -7.87 -14.39 -12.99
N GLU A 77 -7.69 -15.37 -12.12
CA GLU A 77 -8.65 -15.75 -11.09
C GLU A 77 -8.31 -15.07 -9.78
N TYR A 78 -9.29 -14.48 -9.11
CA TYR A 78 -9.14 -14.05 -7.72
C TYR A 78 -9.05 -15.28 -6.81
N LEU A 79 -7.87 -15.55 -6.25
CA LEU A 79 -7.56 -16.71 -5.40
C LEU A 79 -6.51 -16.32 -4.34
N PRO A 80 -6.84 -15.46 -3.36
CA PRO A 80 -5.88 -15.06 -2.33
C PRO A 80 -5.61 -16.21 -1.36
N VAL A 81 -4.41 -16.78 -1.42
CA VAL A 81 -4.02 -17.93 -0.60
C VAL A 81 -4.05 -17.63 0.91
N THR A 82 -3.91 -16.38 1.31
CA THR A 82 -4.03 -15.94 2.70
C THR A 82 -5.46 -16.07 3.23
N LEU A 83 -6.48 -15.85 2.39
CA LEU A 83 -7.89 -15.81 2.74
C LEU A 83 -8.68 -17.05 2.31
N SER A 84 -8.17 -17.81 1.32
CA SER A 84 -8.83 -19.00 0.79
C SER A 84 -8.41 -20.26 1.54
N ALA A 85 -9.37 -21.11 1.92
CA ALA A 85 -9.10 -22.37 2.57
C ALA A 85 -8.85 -23.48 1.55
N GLU A 86 -9.86 -23.77 0.74
CA GLU A 86 -9.85 -24.89 -0.20
C GLU A 86 -10.78 -24.64 -1.40
N ARG A 87 -10.48 -25.31 -2.49
CA ARG A 87 -11.39 -25.48 -3.61
C ARG A 87 -11.98 -26.90 -3.54
N GLY A 88 -13.30 -26.99 -3.48
CA GLY A 88 -13.98 -28.29 -3.52
C GLY A 88 -13.91 -28.95 -4.90
N ALA A 89 -14.29 -30.23 -4.96
CA ALA A 89 -14.45 -30.97 -6.22
C ALA A 89 -15.50 -30.32 -7.16
N ASP A 90 -16.40 -29.51 -6.61
CA ASP A 90 -17.38 -28.68 -7.29
C ASP A 90 -16.79 -27.41 -7.93
N CYS A 91 -15.47 -27.22 -7.85
CA CYS A 91 -14.72 -26.04 -8.22
C CYS A 91 -15.04 -24.76 -7.43
N ILE A 92 -15.89 -24.82 -6.40
CA ILE A 92 -16.26 -23.68 -5.57
C ILE A 92 -15.12 -23.34 -4.60
N LEU A 93 -14.69 -22.07 -4.62
CA LEU A 93 -13.70 -21.55 -3.69
C LEU A 93 -14.36 -21.18 -2.36
N ARG A 94 -13.78 -21.65 -1.26
CA ARG A 94 -14.24 -21.38 0.09
C ARG A 94 -13.25 -20.49 0.83
N PRO A 95 -13.71 -19.44 1.53
CA PRO A 95 -12.84 -18.64 2.39
C PRO A 95 -12.43 -19.45 3.63
N LYS A 96 -11.30 -19.07 4.24
CA LYS A 96 -10.92 -19.56 5.57
C LYS A 96 -11.92 -19.08 6.61
N GLN A 97 -12.12 -19.90 7.64
CA GLN A 97 -12.95 -19.53 8.79
C GLN A 97 -12.44 -18.21 9.42
N GLY A 98 -13.34 -17.25 9.58
CA GLY A 98 -13.04 -15.90 10.09
C GLY A 98 -12.53 -14.92 9.03
N SER A 99 -12.32 -15.34 7.78
CA SER A 99 -11.88 -14.47 6.68
C SER A 99 -12.99 -14.15 5.67
N GLU A 100 -14.23 -14.54 5.94
CA GLU A 100 -15.35 -14.49 4.99
C GLU A 100 -15.66 -13.06 4.53
N VAL A 101 -15.64 -12.10 5.47
CA VAL A 101 -15.95 -10.69 5.20
C VAL A 101 -14.82 -10.10 4.34
N LEU A 102 -13.57 -10.27 4.76
CA LEU A 102 -12.42 -9.73 4.03
C LEU A 102 -12.32 -10.35 2.63
N PHE A 103 -12.50 -11.68 2.51
CA PHE A 103 -12.54 -12.38 1.23
C PHE A 103 -13.62 -11.81 0.30
N LYS A 104 -14.83 -11.56 0.83
CA LYS A 104 -15.93 -10.97 0.05
C LYS A 104 -15.59 -9.56 -0.42
N THR A 105 -15.08 -8.72 0.47
CA THR A 105 -14.75 -7.31 0.15
C THR A 105 -13.65 -7.25 -0.90
N THR A 106 -12.54 -7.93 -0.69
CA THR A 106 -11.40 -7.90 -1.63
C THR A 106 -11.72 -8.58 -2.97
N ARG A 107 -12.64 -9.57 -2.99
CA ARG A 107 -13.21 -10.12 -4.22
C ARG A 107 -14.03 -9.10 -5.01
N MET A 108 -14.81 -8.25 -4.31
CA MET A 108 -15.56 -7.16 -4.94
C MET A 108 -14.60 -6.11 -5.50
N ASP A 109 -13.58 -5.72 -4.75
CA ASP A 109 -12.55 -4.79 -5.20
C ASP A 109 -11.86 -5.28 -6.48
N PHE A 110 -11.56 -6.58 -6.54
CA PHE A 110 -11.00 -7.21 -7.74
C PHE A 110 -11.98 -7.10 -8.94
N ALA A 111 -13.25 -7.46 -8.75
CA ALA A 111 -14.24 -7.38 -9.81
C ALA A 111 -14.41 -5.94 -10.32
N ASP A 112 -14.49 -4.98 -9.42
CA ASP A 112 -14.72 -3.57 -9.75
C ASP A 112 -13.51 -2.96 -10.46
N LEU A 113 -12.29 -3.30 -10.03
CA LEU A 113 -11.05 -2.91 -10.72
C LEU A 113 -11.07 -3.36 -12.18
N TYR A 114 -11.26 -4.66 -12.44
CA TYR A 114 -11.23 -5.19 -13.80
C TYR A 114 -12.38 -4.69 -14.68
N ARG A 115 -13.57 -4.50 -14.11
CA ARG A 115 -14.70 -3.84 -14.82
C ARG A 115 -14.39 -2.38 -15.15
N ALA A 116 -13.74 -1.66 -14.25
CA ALA A 116 -13.35 -0.28 -14.51
C ALA A 116 -12.28 -0.20 -15.61
N ILE A 117 -11.27 -1.08 -15.58
CA ILE A 117 -10.26 -1.17 -16.64
C ILE A 117 -10.90 -1.56 -17.99
N GLN A 118 -11.85 -2.50 -18.01
CA GLN A 118 -12.57 -2.90 -19.22
C GLN A 118 -13.21 -1.72 -19.96
N ARG A 119 -13.68 -0.70 -19.21
CA ARG A 119 -14.32 0.50 -19.81
C ARG A 119 -13.33 1.46 -20.45
N ILE A 120 -12.07 1.45 -20.04
CA ILE A 120 -11.03 2.33 -20.59
C ILE A 120 -10.17 1.66 -21.67
N THR A 121 -10.21 0.36 -21.79
CA THR A 121 -9.60 -0.33 -22.92
C THR A 121 -10.54 -0.22 -24.11
N PRO A 122 -10.16 0.53 -25.17
CA PRO A 122 -9.05 0.15 -26.04
C PRO A 122 -7.86 1.14 -26.05
N ALA A 123 -7.38 1.63 -24.94
CA ALA A 123 -6.14 2.40 -24.95
C ALA A 123 -4.98 1.51 -25.41
N SER A 124 -4.32 1.89 -26.49
CA SER A 124 -3.31 1.06 -27.17
C SER A 124 -2.11 0.67 -26.31
N GLY A 125 -1.87 1.40 -25.23
CA GLY A 125 -0.77 1.16 -24.28
C GLY A 125 -1.08 0.23 -23.11
N LEU A 126 -2.32 -0.28 -23.00
CA LEU A 126 -2.77 -1.13 -21.91
C LEU A 126 -3.15 -2.53 -22.42
N GLU A 127 -2.95 -3.56 -21.58
CA GLU A 127 -3.53 -4.89 -21.80
C GLU A 127 -5.05 -4.80 -21.71
N ALA A 128 -5.77 -5.35 -22.70
CA ALA A 128 -7.23 -5.26 -22.73
C ALA A 128 -7.89 -6.27 -21.78
N VAL A 129 -8.86 -5.81 -21.00
CA VAL A 129 -9.80 -6.67 -20.26
C VAL A 129 -10.98 -6.98 -21.19
N LEU A 130 -11.10 -8.24 -21.59
CA LEU A 130 -12.11 -8.70 -22.54
C LEU A 130 -13.44 -9.01 -21.86
N ASP A 131 -13.38 -9.59 -20.65
CA ASP A 131 -14.57 -10.00 -19.89
C ASP A 131 -14.25 -10.10 -18.39
N VAL A 132 -15.29 -10.03 -17.54
CA VAL A 132 -15.23 -10.29 -16.10
C VAL A 132 -16.33 -11.27 -15.75
N VAL A 133 -15.96 -12.49 -15.39
CA VAL A 133 -16.88 -13.60 -15.11
C VAL A 133 -16.92 -13.86 -13.61
N GLU A 134 -18.12 -13.85 -13.02
CA GLU A 134 -18.35 -14.29 -11.65
C GLU A 134 -18.88 -15.72 -11.65
N ALA A 135 -18.11 -16.65 -11.09
CA ALA A 135 -18.48 -18.06 -10.94
C ALA A 135 -17.67 -18.68 -9.79
N ASN A 136 -18.07 -19.88 -9.34
CA ASN A 136 -17.31 -20.68 -8.37
C ASN A 136 -16.97 -19.93 -7.05
N ASN A 137 -17.82 -19.01 -6.63
CA ASN A 137 -17.61 -18.10 -5.50
C ASN A 137 -16.34 -17.24 -5.62
N THR A 138 -15.87 -16.98 -6.84
CA THR A 138 -14.73 -16.12 -7.16
C THR A 138 -15.02 -15.28 -8.40
N VAL A 139 -14.01 -14.53 -8.87
CA VAL A 139 -14.07 -13.68 -10.05
C VAL A 139 -12.91 -14.02 -10.98
N TYR A 140 -13.19 -14.04 -12.26
CA TYR A 140 -12.22 -14.27 -13.32
C TYR A 140 -12.19 -13.04 -14.23
N ALA A 141 -11.04 -12.41 -14.34
CA ALA A 141 -10.77 -11.40 -15.35
C ALA A 141 -10.21 -12.10 -16.60
N VAL A 142 -10.89 -11.98 -17.72
CA VAL A 142 -10.42 -12.49 -19.00
C VAL A 142 -9.70 -11.37 -19.74
N LEU A 143 -8.42 -11.56 -19.97
CA LEU A 143 -7.51 -10.58 -20.55
C LEU A 143 -7.11 -11.02 -21.97
N GLU A 144 -6.76 -10.07 -22.81
CA GLU A 144 -6.11 -10.42 -24.06
C GLU A 144 -4.82 -11.20 -23.79
N ASN A 145 -4.47 -12.13 -24.66
CA ASN A 145 -3.17 -12.79 -24.57
C ASN A 145 -2.11 -11.84 -25.15
N LEU A 146 -1.63 -10.92 -24.31
CA LEU A 146 -0.62 -9.94 -24.68
C LEU A 146 0.70 -10.67 -25.02
N GLY A 147 1.09 -10.60 -26.28
CA GLY A 147 2.36 -11.13 -26.74
C GLY A 147 3.55 -10.26 -26.29
N GLY A 148 4.62 -10.32 -27.07
CA GLY A 148 5.83 -9.51 -26.80
C GLY A 148 6.74 -10.08 -25.71
N THR A 149 7.83 -9.40 -25.46
CA THR A 149 8.86 -9.77 -24.48
C THR A 149 8.73 -8.85 -23.24
N PRO A 150 8.80 -9.37 -21.99
CA PRO A 150 8.91 -8.51 -20.82
C PRO A 150 10.04 -7.51 -21.00
N LEU A 151 9.84 -6.26 -20.59
CA LEU A 151 10.84 -5.20 -20.77
C LEU A 151 12.14 -5.55 -20.01
N GLU A 152 12.07 -6.20 -18.84
CA GLU A 152 13.28 -6.65 -18.12
C GLU A 152 14.08 -7.64 -18.96
N GLN A 153 13.43 -8.66 -19.51
CA GLN A 153 14.09 -9.63 -20.40
C GLN A 153 14.63 -8.97 -21.68
N TRP A 154 13.88 -8.00 -22.21
CA TRP A 154 14.33 -7.23 -23.38
C TRP A 154 15.60 -6.44 -23.06
N LEU A 155 15.66 -5.77 -21.90
CA LEU A 155 16.82 -5.02 -21.42
C LEU A 155 18.03 -5.93 -21.13
N GLU A 156 17.81 -7.12 -20.58
CA GLU A 156 18.88 -8.12 -20.41
C GLU A 156 19.48 -8.54 -21.75
N ASN A 157 18.67 -8.71 -22.77
CA ASN A 157 19.11 -9.04 -24.13
C ASN A 157 19.71 -7.84 -24.87
N HIS A 158 19.52 -6.60 -24.37
CA HIS A 158 20.04 -5.35 -24.91
C HIS A 158 20.76 -4.58 -23.79
N PRO A 159 21.95 -5.02 -23.34
CA PRO A 159 22.59 -4.52 -22.13
C PRO A 159 23.08 -3.07 -22.23
N ALA A 160 23.16 -2.49 -23.44
CA ALA A 160 23.51 -1.08 -23.59
C ALA A 160 22.36 -0.18 -23.11
N PRO A 161 22.65 0.94 -22.39
CA PRO A 161 21.63 1.91 -22.04
C PRO A 161 20.85 2.41 -23.25
N VAL A 162 19.54 2.52 -23.09
CA VAL A 162 18.63 3.00 -24.14
C VAL A 162 18.75 4.53 -24.21
N ARG A 163 18.85 5.08 -25.43
CA ARG A 163 18.85 6.55 -25.58
C ARG A 163 17.51 7.14 -25.12
N ALA A 164 17.55 8.33 -24.52
CA ALA A 164 16.37 8.96 -23.95
C ALA A 164 15.21 9.13 -24.96
N GLU A 165 15.52 9.49 -26.22
CA GLU A 165 14.51 9.63 -27.28
C GLU A 165 13.85 8.29 -27.63
N ASP A 166 14.65 7.22 -27.68
CA ASP A 166 14.16 5.87 -27.98
C ASP A 166 13.30 5.35 -26.82
N ALA A 167 13.72 5.59 -25.55
CA ALA A 167 12.93 5.25 -24.37
C ALA A 167 11.58 6.00 -24.33
N CYS A 168 11.57 7.30 -24.68
CA CYS A 168 10.32 8.06 -24.84
C CYS A 168 9.42 7.44 -25.91
N ALA A 169 9.96 7.09 -27.07
CA ALA A 169 9.19 6.51 -28.17
C ALA A 169 8.61 5.12 -27.79
N MET A 170 9.39 4.28 -27.16
CA MET A 170 8.97 2.94 -26.68
C MET A 170 7.87 3.03 -25.64
N LEU A 171 8.03 3.88 -24.62
CA LEU A 171 7.12 3.98 -23.47
C LEU A 171 5.92 4.89 -23.72
N ARG A 172 5.88 5.67 -24.81
CA ARG A 172 4.78 6.59 -25.11
C ARG A 172 3.39 5.97 -24.94
N PRO A 173 3.08 4.76 -25.49
CA PRO A 173 1.76 4.16 -25.30
C PRO A 173 1.46 3.84 -23.84
N VAL A 174 2.48 3.46 -23.04
CA VAL A 174 2.32 3.20 -21.60
C VAL A 174 1.96 4.50 -20.87
N PHE A 175 2.64 5.61 -21.13
CA PHE A 175 2.30 6.92 -20.56
C PHE A 175 0.87 7.34 -20.91
N GLU A 176 0.46 7.17 -22.18
CA GLU A 176 -0.91 7.46 -22.64
C GLU A 176 -1.94 6.57 -21.95
N GLY A 177 -1.64 5.27 -21.78
CA GLY A 177 -2.49 4.32 -21.08
C GLY A 177 -2.67 4.63 -19.62
N VAL A 178 -1.58 4.90 -18.88
CA VAL A 178 -1.63 5.28 -17.45
C VAL A 178 -2.37 6.62 -17.27
N ALA A 179 -2.17 7.59 -18.15
CA ALA A 179 -2.93 8.84 -18.13
C ALA A 179 -4.44 8.60 -18.32
N ALA A 180 -4.85 7.64 -19.17
CA ALA A 180 -6.24 7.24 -19.32
C ALA A 180 -6.80 6.56 -18.06
N MET A 181 -6.01 5.71 -17.38
CA MET A 181 -6.37 5.13 -16.08
C MET A 181 -6.58 6.23 -15.03
N HIS A 182 -5.65 7.18 -14.92
CA HIS A 182 -5.75 8.29 -13.98
C HIS A 182 -6.97 9.18 -14.23
N LYS A 183 -7.34 9.40 -15.51
CA LYS A 183 -8.56 10.11 -15.87
C LYS A 183 -9.83 9.37 -15.42
N ALA A 184 -9.79 8.05 -15.39
CA ALA A 184 -10.88 7.20 -14.89
C ALA A 184 -10.83 7.00 -13.36
N GLY A 185 -9.94 7.67 -12.64
CA GLY A 185 -9.79 7.53 -11.18
C GLY A 185 -9.02 6.28 -10.74
N LEU A 186 -8.38 5.57 -11.66
CA LEU A 186 -7.62 4.35 -11.37
C LEU A 186 -6.13 4.64 -11.26
N VAL A 187 -5.44 3.93 -10.37
CA VAL A 187 -3.98 3.95 -10.18
C VAL A 187 -3.46 2.53 -10.36
N HIS A 188 -2.40 2.34 -11.13
CA HIS A 188 -1.89 1.01 -11.48
C HIS A 188 -1.06 0.36 -10.35
N ARG A 189 -0.21 1.13 -9.65
CA ARG A 189 0.62 0.72 -8.49
C ARG A 189 1.65 -0.39 -8.73
N GLY A 190 1.70 -0.96 -9.91
CA GLY A 190 2.62 -2.07 -10.25
C GLY A 190 3.40 -1.83 -11.53
N ILE A 191 3.74 -0.60 -11.85
CA ILE A 191 4.52 -0.29 -13.05
C ILE A 191 5.98 -0.65 -12.80
N CYS A 192 6.45 -1.68 -13.49
CA CYS A 192 7.81 -2.19 -13.44
C CYS A 192 8.15 -2.88 -14.77
N PRO A 193 9.41 -3.17 -15.06
CA PRO A 193 9.80 -3.81 -16.31
C PRO A 193 9.19 -5.19 -16.56
N GLU A 194 8.88 -5.96 -15.50
CA GLU A 194 8.21 -7.26 -15.65
C GLU A 194 6.77 -7.13 -16.17
N ASN A 195 6.07 -6.05 -15.78
CA ASN A 195 4.69 -5.79 -16.16
C ASN A 195 4.55 -5.01 -17.49
N ILE A 196 5.67 -4.59 -18.07
CA ILE A 196 5.71 -3.92 -19.37
C ILE A 196 6.16 -4.93 -20.43
N ARG A 197 5.46 -4.96 -21.58
CA ARG A 197 5.75 -5.83 -22.72
C ARG A 197 6.24 -5.01 -23.89
N VAL A 198 7.41 -5.36 -24.44
CA VAL A 198 7.93 -4.81 -25.69
C VAL A 198 7.34 -5.62 -26.83
N MET A 199 6.57 -4.97 -27.69
CA MET A 199 5.88 -5.57 -28.83
C MET A 199 6.79 -5.68 -30.04
N ALA A 200 6.36 -6.42 -31.08
CA ALA A 200 7.14 -6.62 -32.30
C ALA A 200 7.45 -5.30 -33.06
N ASP A 201 6.64 -4.28 -32.88
CA ASP A 201 6.85 -2.94 -33.45
C ASP A 201 7.78 -2.05 -32.61
N GLY A 202 8.36 -2.60 -31.53
CA GLY A 202 9.25 -1.90 -30.58
C GLY A 202 8.52 -1.01 -29.58
N ARG A 203 7.18 -0.92 -29.60
CA ARG A 203 6.40 -0.15 -28.61
C ARG A 203 6.12 -1.00 -27.38
N CYS A 204 5.92 -0.31 -26.26
CA CYS A 204 5.61 -0.96 -24.99
C CYS A 204 4.11 -0.95 -24.70
N ARG A 205 3.65 -2.01 -24.02
CA ARG A 205 2.30 -2.11 -23.45
C ARG A 205 2.38 -2.54 -21.98
N LEU A 206 1.48 -2.01 -21.16
CA LEU A 206 1.42 -2.25 -19.73
C LEU A 206 0.35 -3.30 -19.39
N ALA A 207 0.74 -4.28 -18.59
CA ALA A 207 -0.07 -5.35 -18.04
C ALA A 207 0.10 -5.40 -16.51
N GLY A 208 -0.42 -6.44 -15.85
CA GLY A 208 -0.14 -6.69 -14.43
C GLY A 208 -1.01 -5.88 -13.48
N TYR A 209 -2.28 -5.66 -13.85
CA TYR A 209 -3.28 -5.05 -12.97
C TYR A 209 -3.47 -5.85 -11.69
N ALA A 210 -3.62 -5.15 -10.57
CA ALA A 210 -3.89 -5.74 -9.28
C ALA A 210 -4.61 -4.76 -8.35
N THR A 211 -5.28 -5.29 -7.34
CA THR A 211 -5.93 -4.47 -6.31
C THR A 211 -4.91 -3.73 -5.45
N VAL A 212 -5.36 -2.72 -4.73
CA VAL A 212 -4.55 -2.00 -3.73
C VAL A 212 -3.94 -2.99 -2.74
N GLY A 213 -4.74 -3.98 -2.30
CA GLY A 213 -4.29 -4.98 -1.33
C GLY A 213 -3.07 -5.80 -1.76
N LEU A 214 -2.87 -6.04 -3.07
CA LEU A 214 -1.65 -6.69 -3.55
C LEU A 214 -0.45 -5.72 -3.61
N ARG A 215 -0.68 -4.43 -3.73
CA ARG A 215 0.33 -3.41 -4.04
C ARG A 215 0.74 -2.54 -2.86
N THR A 216 0.19 -2.79 -1.68
CA THR A 216 0.48 -2.03 -0.45
C THR A 216 0.89 -2.97 0.67
N ALA A 217 2.00 -2.68 1.34
CA ALA A 217 2.47 -3.45 2.48
C ALA A 217 1.45 -3.44 3.64
N GLY A 218 1.28 -4.59 4.28
CA GLY A 218 0.41 -4.73 5.45
C GLY A 218 -1.10 -4.76 5.17
N SER A 219 -1.51 -4.99 3.93
CA SER A 219 -2.93 -5.03 3.50
C SER A 219 -3.71 -6.29 3.90
N GLY A 220 -3.05 -7.31 4.44
CA GLY A 220 -3.64 -8.62 4.75
C GLY A 220 -3.60 -9.63 3.60
N LEU A 221 -3.24 -9.22 2.38
CA LEU A 221 -2.82 -10.09 1.29
C LEU A 221 -1.29 -10.29 1.35
N HIS A 222 -0.79 -11.29 0.64
CA HIS A 222 0.65 -11.42 0.44
C HIS A 222 1.06 -10.38 -0.61
N GLU A 223 1.54 -9.23 -0.15
CA GLU A 223 1.88 -8.09 -1.01
C GLU A 223 2.97 -8.41 -2.02
N GLN A 224 2.88 -7.78 -3.17
CA GLN A 224 3.87 -7.83 -4.23
C GLN A 224 4.34 -6.41 -4.56
N LEU A 225 5.49 -6.05 -4.01
CA LEU A 225 6.18 -4.79 -4.28
C LEU A 225 7.42 -5.06 -5.15
N TYR A 226 7.78 -4.07 -5.96
CA TYR A 226 8.90 -4.17 -6.91
C TYR A 226 10.04 -3.27 -6.46
N GLU A 227 11.14 -3.88 -6.03
CA GLU A 227 12.34 -3.16 -5.58
C GLU A 227 12.87 -2.21 -6.66
N GLY A 228 13.08 -0.96 -6.28
CA GLY A 228 13.49 0.10 -7.18
C GLY A 228 12.34 0.79 -7.94
N TYR A 229 11.16 0.14 -8.06
CA TYR A 229 10.03 0.65 -8.84
C TYR A 229 8.82 1.04 -8.00
N SER A 230 8.54 0.33 -6.91
CA SER A 230 7.47 0.70 -5.98
C SER A 230 7.82 1.98 -5.24
N ALA A 231 6.86 2.90 -5.17
CA ALA A 231 7.01 4.21 -4.53
C ALA A 231 7.05 4.08 -2.99
N PRO A 232 7.64 5.05 -2.26
CA PRO A 232 7.78 5.01 -0.80
C PRO A 232 6.46 4.77 -0.07
N GLU A 233 5.39 5.41 -0.50
CA GLU A 233 4.05 5.30 0.08
C GLU A 233 3.44 3.90 0.01
N GLN A 234 3.92 3.03 -0.89
CA GLN A 234 3.46 1.64 -0.98
C GLN A 234 4.02 0.73 0.13
N TYR A 235 5.07 1.16 0.81
CA TYR A 235 5.70 0.40 1.90
C TYR A 235 5.07 0.65 3.28
N THR A 236 4.02 1.46 3.35
CA THR A 236 3.34 1.81 4.60
C THR A 236 1.85 2.01 4.37
N THR A 237 1.03 1.67 5.37
CA THR A 237 -0.40 1.99 5.38
C THR A 237 -0.70 3.40 5.91
N ALA A 238 0.33 4.12 6.38
CA ALA A 238 0.20 5.47 6.93
C ALA A 238 0.17 6.57 5.86
N GLU A 239 0.64 6.28 4.65
CA GLU A 239 0.65 7.22 3.53
C GLU A 239 -0.35 6.80 2.46
N PHE A 240 -0.97 7.80 1.81
CA PHE A 240 -1.94 7.54 0.75
C PHE A 240 -1.24 7.36 -0.59
N GLU A 241 -1.69 6.37 -1.33
CA GLU A 241 -1.29 6.15 -2.71
C GLU A 241 -2.19 6.95 -3.66
N GLY A 242 -1.62 7.41 -4.75
CA GLY A 242 -2.32 8.23 -5.72
C GLY A 242 -1.68 8.17 -7.11
N ARG A 243 -2.06 9.10 -7.97
CA ARG A 243 -1.50 9.21 -9.33
C ARG A 243 0.02 9.34 -9.29
N TYR A 244 0.54 10.08 -8.32
CA TYR A 244 1.97 10.30 -8.07
C TYR A 244 2.75 9.01 -7.75
N THR A 245 2.08 7.95 -7.34
CA THR A 245 2.67 6.61 -7.14
C THR A 245 3.10 6.02 -8.48
N ASP A 246 2.22 6.07 -9.49
CA ASP A 246 2.55 5.60 -10.84
C ASP A 246 3.60 6.47 -11.53
N GLU A 247 3.63 7.76 -11.25
CA GLU A 247 4.64 8.69 -11.78
C GLU A 247 6.04 8.36 -11.27
N TYR A 248 6.17 8.03 -9.98
CA TYR A 248 7.43 7.52 -9.43
C TYR A 248 7.87 6.25 -10.16
N SER A 249 6.96 5.30 -10.33
CA SER A 249 7.24 4.02 -10.97
C SER A 249 7.62 4.19 -12.46
N LEU A 250 6.93 5.09 -13.19
CA LEU A 250 7.28 5.42 -14.59
C LEU A 250 8.67 6.08 -14.68
N ALA A 251 8.99 7.00 -13.76
CA ALA A 251 10.32 7.60 -13.69
C ALA A 251 11.39 6.56 -13.38
N ALA A 252 11.09 5.58 -12.50
CA ALA A 252 11.98 4.48 -12.17
C ALA A 252 12.24 3.54 -13.35
N VAL A 253 11.21 3.19 -14.12
CA VAL A 253 11.35 2.40 -15.36
C VAL A 253 12.18 3.16 -16.38
N PHE A 254 11.90 4.45 -16.57
CA PHE A 254 12.68 5.28 -17.51
C PHE A 254 14.16 5.37 -17.07
N TYR A 255 14.41 5.54 -15.76
CA TYR A 255 15.76 5.51 -15.20
C TYR A 255 16.47 4.19 -15.51
N ARG A 256 15.80 3.04 -15.30
CA ARG A 256 16.32 1.70 -15.63
C ARG A 256 16.74 1.59 -17.09
N MET A 257 15.93 2.10 -18.00
CA MET A 257 16.20 2.05 -19.43
C MET A 257 17.43 2.88 -19.82
N VAL A 258 17.52 4.12 -19.33
CA VAL A 258 18.59 5.03 -19.75
C VAL A 258 19.88 4.89 -18.95
N CYS A 259 19.85 4.27 -17.76
CA CYS A 259 21.01 4.05 -16.91
C CYS A 259 21.54 2.59 -16.96
N GLY A 260 20.77 1.67 -17.56
CA GLY A 260 21.10 0.24 -17.57
C GLY A 260 20.93 -0.47 -16.22
N GLN A 261 20.55 0.24 -15.16
CA GLN A 261 20.30 -0.29 -13.80
C GLN A 261 19.09 0.37 -13.16
N ALA A 262 18.40 -0.35 -12.27
CA ALA A 262 17.28 0.21 -11.50
C ALA A 262 17.75 1.30 -10.53
N PRO A 263 16.89 2.26 -10.16
CA PRO A 263 17.21 3.16 -9.06
C PRO A 263 17.23 2.39 -7.73
N MET A 264 17.85 2.99 -6.71
CA MET A 264 17.89 2.43 -5.36
C MET A 264 16.47 2.23 -4.83
N PRO A 265 16.16 1.06 -4.17
CA PRO A 265 14.85 0.80 -3.62
C PRO A 265 14.37 1.89 -2.67
N ALA A 266 13.08 2.29 -2.80
CA ALA A 266 12.51 3.41 -2.03
C ALA A 266 12.62 3.18 -0.51
N ALA A 267 12.42 1.95 -0.04
CA ALA A 267 12.56 1.60 1.38
C ALA A 267 13.97 1.89 1.92
N GLN A 268 15.01 1.68 1.13
CA GLN A 268 16.40 2.02 1.50
C GLN A 268 16.64 3.52 1.45
N ARG A 269 16.08 4.20 0.44
CA ARG A 269 16.22 5.65 0.25
C ARG A 269 15.56 6.46 1.37
N VAL A 270 14.47 5.98 1.96
CA VAL A 270 13.82 6.61 3.13
C VAL A 270 14.78 6.66 4.32
N VAL A 271 15.63 5.65 4.49
CA VAL A 271 16.65 5.62 5.56
C VAL A 271 17.84 6.50 5.22
N SER A 272 18.34 6.40 3.97
CA SER A 272 19.49 7.18 3.49
C SER A 272 19.42 7.31 1.97
N ASP A 273 19.02 8.49 1.47
CA ASP A 273 18.89 8.72 0.04
C ASP A 273 20.25 9.00 -0.61
N SER A 274 20.80 7.97 -1.20
CA SER A 274 22.04 8.03 -2.01
C SER A 274 21.81 7.61 -3.47
N ASN A 275 20.56 7.69 -3.96
CA ASN A 275 20.26 7.36 -5.35
C ASN A 275 21.04 8.26 -6.31
N PRO A 276 21.92 7.71 -7.17
CA PRO A 276 22.73 8.55 -8.05
C PRO A 276 21.87 9.20 -9.13
N ARG A 277 22.26 10.41 -9.55
CA ARG A 277 21.64 11.06 -10.70
C ARG A 277 21.88 10.24 -11.97
N ALA A 278 20.91 10.18 -12.87
CA ALA A 278 21.00 9.41 -14.09
C ALA A 278 22.29 9.75 -14.90
N ARG A 279 22.63 11.02 -15.00
CA ARG A 279 23.84 11.47 -15.70
C ARG A 279 25.16 11.13 -14.98
N THR A 280 25.11 10.84 -13.71
CA THR A 280 26.29 10.33 -12.96
C THR A 280 26.54 8.85 -13.27
N VAL A 281 25.47 8.10 -13.52
CA VAL A 281 25.53 6.68 -13.91
C VAL A 281 25.89 6.55 -15.39
N GLU A 282 25.17 7.29 -16.24
CA GLU A 282 25.34 7.27 -17.69
C GLU A 282 25.53 8.70 -18.22
N PRO A 283 26.76 9.12 -18.51
CA PRO A 283 27.05 10.51 -18.95
C PRO A 283 26.36 10.90 -20.26
N ALA A 284 25.94 9.94 -21.10
CA ALA A 284 25.22 10.21 -22.34
C ALA A 284 23.77 10.67 -22.11
N VAL A 285 23.21 10.48 -20.91
CA VAL A 285 21.86 10.97 -20.55
C VAL A 285 21.84 12.51 -20.62
N PRO A 286 20.88 13.12 -21.37
CA PRO A 286 20.74 14.56 -21.41
C PRO A 286 20.52 15.18 -20.02
N ALA A 287 21.11 16.34 -19.76
CA ALA A 287 21.02 16.99 -18.45
C ALA A 287 19.57 17.20 -18.01
N TYR A 288 18.70 17.69 -18.92
CA TYR A 288 17.28 17.89 -18.62
C TYR A 288 16.55 16.61 -18.24
N VAL A 289 16.84 15.46 -18.89
CA VAL A 289 16.27 14.16 -18.54
C VAL A 289 16.71 13.73 -17.15
N SER A 290 18.00 13.91 -16.82
CA SER A 290 18.52 13.61 -15.48
C SER A 290 17.85 14.46 -14.39
N ASP A 291 17.55 15.73 -14.68
CA ASP A 291 16.82 16.61 -13.74
C ASP A 291 15.36 16.18 -13.57
N VAL A 292 14.67 15.81 -14.66
CA VAL A 292 13.29 15.27 -14.61
C VAL A 292 13.22 13.98 -13.80
N LEU A 293 14.14 13.05 -14.03
CA LEU A 293 14.20 11.80 -13.28
C LEU A 293 14.45 12.04 -11.79
N GLN A 294 15.26 13.05 -11.44
CA GLN A 294 15.44 13.43 -10.05
C GLN A 294 14.15 13.98 -9.42
N LEU A 295 13.34 14.74 -10.17
CA LEU A 295 12.03 15.23 -9.70
C LEU A 295 11.00 14.11 -9.60
N GLY A 296 10.90 13.22 -10.61
CA GLY A 296 9.97 12.09 -10.59
C GLY A 296 10.26 11.06 -9.48
N LEU A 297 11.53 10.91 -9.11
CA LEU A 297 11.98 9.99 -8.07
C LEU A 297 12.09 10.63 -6.68
N ARG A 298 11.50 11.80 -6.41
CA ARG A 298 11.44 12.39 -5.07
C ARG A 298 10.69 11.47 -4.10
N LEU A 299 11.19 11.33 -2.87
CA LEU A 299 10.54 10.51 -1.84
C LEU A 299 9.24 11.15 -1.37
N LYS A 300 9.26 12.47 -1.15
CA LYS A 300 8.06 13.21 -0.74
C LYS A 300 7.14 13.45 -1.93
N VAL A 301 5.91 13.02 -1.79
CA VAL A 301 4.86 13.12 -2.81
C VAL A 301 4.71 14.55 -3.35
N MET A 302 4.64 15.56 -2.47
CA MET A 302 4.43 16.96 -2.85
C MET A 302 5.60 17.59 -3.60
N GLU A 303 6.78 16.96 -3.56
CA GLU A 303 7.97 17.42 -4.29
C GLU A 303 8.11 16.75 -5.66
N ARG A 304 7.24 15.76 -5.99
CA ARG A 304 7.24 15.06 -7.28
C ARG A 304 6.49 15.82 -8.37
N ILE A 305 6.74 15.45 -9.60
CA ILE A 305 5.86 15.75 -10.72
C ILE A 305 4.50 15.10 -10.44
N GLN A 306 3.40 15.82 -10.65
CA GLN A 306 2.08 15.41 -10.15
C GLN A 306 1.19 14.74 -11.19
N THR A 307 1.58 14.73 -12.47
CA THR A 307 0.78 14.11 -13.54
C THR A 307 1.65 13.42 -14.58
N VAL A 308 1.18 12.28 -15.05
CA VAL A 308 1.84 11.48 -16.11
C VAL A 308 2.06 12.27 -17.40
N PRO A 309 1.11 13.09 -17.90
CA PRO A 309 1.37 13.96 -19.04
C PRO A 309 2.51 14.96 -18.81
N GLN A 310 2.60 15.58 -17.61
CA GLN A 310 3.71 16.48 -17.27
C GLN A 310 5.05 15.74 -17.27
N LEU A 311 5.10 14.53 -16.68
CA LEU A 311 6.31 13.72 -16.66
C LEU A 311 6.76 13.37 -18.09
N TYR A 312 5.84 12.89 -18.94
CA TYR A 312 6.16 12.56 -20.33
C TYR A 312 6.64 13.78 -21.12
N GLN A 313 5.94 14.92 -21.00
CA GLN A 313 6.31 16.15 -21.67
C GLN A 313 7.69 16.66 -21.22
N ALA A 314 7.99 16.57 -19.93
CA ALA A 314 9.29 16.96 -19.39
C ALA A 314 10.43 16.03 -19.88
N LEU A 315 10.19 14.71 -19.98
CA LEU A 315 11.15 13.77 -20.54
C LEU A 315 11.40 13.99 -22.05
N SER A 316 10.42 14.56 -22.76
CA SER A 316 10.44 14.74 -24.21
C SER A 316 10.88 16.14 -24.66
N SER A 317 10.83 17.17 -23.79
CA SER A 317 11.11 18.57 -24.15
C SER A 317 12.00 19.25 -23.11
N LYS A 318 13.17 19.70 -23.59
CA LYS A 318 14.13 20.45 -22.77
C LYS A 318 13.55 21.82 -22.33
N GLU A 319 12.79 22.48 -23.19
CA GLU A 319 12.17 23.77 -22.93
C GLU A 319 11.14 23.67 -21.82
N TYR A 320 10.27 22.64 -21.89
CA TYR A 320 9.26 22.36 -20.88
C TYR A 320 9.91 22.03 -19.52
N THR A 321 10.99 21.24 -19.53
CA THR A 321 11.73 20.92 -18.31
C THR A 321 12.31 22.16 -17.64
N ALA A 322 12.85 23.09 -18.43
CA ALA A 322 13.41 24.33 -17.88
C ALA A 322 12.33 25.19 -17.19
N GLU A 323 11.12 25.22 -17.72
CA GLU A 323 9.97 25.89 -17.10
C GLU A 323 9.48 25.18 -15.85
N LEU A 324 9.27 23.87 -15.93
CA LEU A 324 8.84 23.02 -14.81
C LEU A 324 9.81 23.11 -13.62
N THR A 325 11.12 23.01 -13.89
CA THR A 325 12.15 23.10 -12.85
C THR A 325 12.17 24.46 -12.17
N ARG A 326 11.80 25.52 -12.87
CA ARG A 326 11.70 26.88 -12.31
C ARG A 326 10.51 26.99 -11.34
N THR A 327 9.37 26.42 -11.71
CA THR A 327 8.14 26.45 -10.88
C THR A 327 8.21 25.51 -9.68
N MET A 328 8.91 24.37 -9.79
CA MET A 328 9.08 23.40 -8.71
C MET A 328 10.27 23.66 -7.77
N LYS A 329 11.11 24.69 -8.03
CA LYS A 329 12.10 25.11 -7.04
C LYS A 329 11.36 25.73 -5.86
N PRO A 330 11.62 25.29 -4.61
CA PRO A 330 11.18 26.03 -3.44
C PRO A 330 11.76 27.47 -3.58
N GLU A 331 10.91 28.47 -3.39
CA GLU A 331 11.38 29.84 -3.33
C GLU A 331 12.51 29.90 -2.30
N THR A 332 13.71 30.22 -2.75
CA THR A 332 14.83 30.46 -1.84
C THR A 332 14.39 31.61 -0.96
N PRO A 333 14.43 31.48 0.39
CA PRO A 333 14.06 32.60 1.24
C PRO A 333 14.85 33.83 0.78
N MET A 334 14.14 34.91 0.47
CA MET A 334 14.76 36.18 0.12
C MET A 334 15.82 36.46 1.17
N HIS A 335 17.05 36.66 0.72
CA HIS A 335 18.11 37.15 1.59
C HIS A 335 17.58 38.40 2.29
N PRO A 336 17.71 38.52 3.62
CA PRO A 336 17.31 39.72 4.30
C PRO A 336 18.10 40.88 3.70
N VAL A 337 17.37 41.93 3.27
CA VAL A 337 17.91 43.19 2.85
C VAL A 337 18.91 43.64 3.89
N ARG A 338 20.14 43.89 3.47
CA ARG A 338 21.25 44.40 4.28
C ARG A 338 20.82 45.74 4.90
N ALA A 339 20.40 45.69 6.17
CA ALA A 339 20.17 46.89 6.95
C ALA A 339 21.53 47.51 7.28
N GLU A 340 21.67 48.75 6.95
CA GLU A 340 22.83 49.59 7.28
C GLU A 340 23.06 49.61 8.81
N GLN A 341 24.31 49.49 9.18
CA GLN A 341 24.77 49.56 10.56
C GLN A 341 24.51 50.96 11.14
N SER A 342 23.74 51.03 12.21
CA SER A 342 23.87 52.08 13.21
C SER A 342 24.06 51.43 14.59
N GLY A 343 25.00 51.92 15.33
CA GLY A 343 25.76 51.30 16.38
C GLY A 343 25.09 51.02 17.70
N GLN A 344 25.82 50.21 18.44
CA GLN A 344 25.91 50.07 19.91
C GLN A 344 24.73 49.44 20.67
N GLY A 345 24.95 48.23 21.13
CA GLY A 345 24.18 47.55 22.15
C GLY A 345 24.79 46.18 22.46
N ARG A 346 25.65 46.16 23.46
CA ARG A 346 26.31 44.97 24.00
C ARG A 346 25.30 44.21 24.84
N GLU A 347 24.79 43.06 24.38
CA GLU A 347 24.07 42.11 25.24
C GLU A 347 24.55 40.68 25.01
N HIS A 348 24.60 39.99 26.15
CA HIS A 348 25.21 38.70 26.39
C HIS A 348 24.61 37.57 25.54
N LEU A 349 25.41 36.96 24.67
CA LEU A 349 25.15 35.62 24.11
C LEU A 349 25.56 34.59 25.18
N LEU A 350 24.58 34.05 25.90
CA LEU A 350 24.77 32.83 26.69
C LEU A 350 24.99 31.68 25.68
N SER A 351 26.23 31.25 25.61
CA SER A 351 26.72 30.21 24.70
C SER A 351 26.02 28.87 24.98
N LEU A 352 25.49 28.23 23.94
CA LEU A 352 24.95 26.84 23.97
C LEU A 352 25.90 25.84 24.66
N LYS A 353 27.21 26.13 24.67
CA LYS A 353 28.24 25.39 25.39
C LYS A 353 28.09 25.49 26.94
N GLY A 354 27.57 26.59 27.47
CA GLY A 354 27.28 26.74 28.90
C GLY A 354 26.08 25.91 29.35
N LEU A 355 25.05 25.77 28.49
CA LEU A 355 23.87 24.95 28.78
C LEU A 355 24.22 23.45 28.80
N LEU A 356 25.03 22.99 27.86
CA LEU A 356 25.52 21.60 27.79
C LEU A 356 26.43 21.26 28.96
N ALA A 357 27.29 22.19 29.44
CA ALA A 357 28.11 22.00 30.61
C ALA A 357 27.26 21.89 31.90
N GLY A 358 26.19 22.68 32.01
CA GLY A 358 25.24 22.61 33.13
C GLY A 358 24.50 21.28 33.23
N ILE A 359 24.06 20.73 32.09
CA ILE A 359 23.39 19.42 32.01
C ILE A 359 24.34 18.28 32.39
N LEU A 360 25.60 18.32 31.95
CA LEU A 360 26.60 17.33 32.30
C LEU A 360 26.94 17.33 33.80
N ILE A 361 26.99 18.50 34.45
CA ILE A 361 27.21 18.64 35.89
C ILE A 361 26.02 18.08 36.67
N LEU A 362 24.79 18.36 36.25
CA LEU A 362 23.57 17.81 36.87
C LEU A 362 23.50 16.28 36.77
N LEU A 363 23.84 15.71 35.62
CA LEU A 363 23.91 14.26 35.44
C LEU A 363 24.99 13.60 36.31
N SER A 364 26.16 14.22 36.45
CA SER A 364 27.23 13.69 37.29
C SER A 364 26.87 13.72 38.79
N VAL A 365 26.16 14.74 39.25
CA VAL A 365 25.66 14.83 40.66
C VAL A 365 24.60 13.77 40.90
N LEU A 366 23.71 13.51 39.94
CA LEU A 366 22.68 12.47 40.05
C LEU A 366 23.30 11.07 40.11
N ILE A 367 24.34 10.79 39.33
CA ILE A 367 25.10 9.52 39.37
C ILE A 367 25.82 9.35 40.72
N LEU A 368 26.40 10.40 41.27
CA LEU A 368 27.06 10.35 42.58
C LEU A 368 26.07 10.11 43.72
N LEU A 369 24.88 10.69 43.66
CA LEU A 369 23.82 10.46 44.65
C LEU A 369 23.26 9.02 44.59
N THR A 370 23.11 8.44 43.37
CA THR A 370 22.69 7.05 43.22
C THR A 370 23.77 6.06 43.70
N LEU A 371 25.04 6.34 43.41
CA LEU A 371 26.15 5.53 43.92
C LEU A 371 26.28 5.62 45.45
N TRP A 372 26.02 6.78 46.06
CA TRP A 372 26.03 6.93 47.52
C TRP A 372 24.86 6.16 48.17
N GLY A 373 23.68 6.16 47.56
CA GLY A 373 22.54 5.35 48.00
C GLY A 373 22.82 3.84 47.99
N ILE A 374 23.57 3.35 47.00
CA ILE A 374 23.95 1.93 46.89
C ILE A 374 25.03 1.54 47.93
N VAL A 375 25.93 2.46 48.29
CA VAL A 375 26.98 2.20 49.27
C VAL A 375 26.45 2.26 50.70
N SER A 376 25.39 3.06 50.98
CA SER A 376 24.79 3.15 52.32
C SER A 376 23.88 1.98 52.73
N SER A 377 23.57 1.07 51.80
CA SER A 377 22.70 -0.09 52.05
C SER A 377 23.44 -1.41 52.29
N LYS A 378 24.75 -1.36 52.53
CA LYS A 378 25.54 -2.53 52.90
C LYS A 378 26.18 -2.34 54.26
N GLU A 379 25.45 -2.66 55.31
CA GLU A 379 26.01 -3.13 56.59
C GLU A 379 24.85 -3.70 57.43
N GLU A 380 24.71 -5.02 57.42
CA GLU A 380 24.59 -5.87 58.59
C GLU A 380 24.52 -7.33 58.16
N GLN A 381 25.67 -7.98 58.19
CA GLN A 381 25.80 -9.43 58.26
C GLN A 381 26.62 -9.76 59.50
N THR A 382 26.13 -10.63 60.34
CA THR A 382 26.95 -11.58 61.11
C THR A 382 26.15 -12.79 61.56
N PRO A 383 26.78 -13.93 62.00
CA PRO A 383 27.21 -15.00 61.08
C PRO A 383 26.68 -16.41 61.50
N VAL A 384 26.72 -17.31 60.48
CA VAL A 384 27.07 -18.75 60.50
C VAL A 384 26.74 -19.64 61.71
N SER A 385 25.97 -20.71 61.47
CA SER A 385 26.36 -22.09 61.80
C SER A 385 25.49 -23.10 61.03
N GLU A 386 26.14 -23.97 60.24
CA GLU A 386 25.69 -25.30 59.84
C GLU A 386 26.14 -26.31 60.92
N PRO A 387 25.74 -27.62 60.90
CA PRO A 387 24.70 -28.34 60.16
C PRO A 387 23.87 -29.27 61.06
N SER A 388 22.77 -29.80 60.58
CA SER A 388 22.46 -31.22 60.60
C SER A 388 21.02 -31.57 60.13
N SER A 389 20.98 -32.70 59.47
CA SER A 389 19.87 -33.44 58.92
C SER A 389 18.66 -33.59 59.81
N GLU A 390 17.50 -33.61 59.22
CA GLU A 390 16.46 -34.66 59.26
C GLU A 390 15.03 -34.10 59.21
N ALA A 391 14.26 -34.84 58.43
CA ALA A 391 12.82 -35.00 58.52
C ALA A 391 11.90 -33.99 57.85
N ALA A 392 11.31 -34.52 56.80
CA ALA A 392 10.10 -34.09 56.12
C ALA A 392 9.02 -33.55 57.07
N SER A 393 8.55 -32.35 56.75
CA SER A 393 7.15 -32.00 56.97
C SER A 393 6.69 -31.23 55.71
N SER A 394 5.73 -31.84 55.02
CA SER A 394 4.97 -31.23 53.96
C SER A 394 4.21 -30.03 54.50
N GLU A 395 4.76 -28.80 54.30
CA GLU A 395 3.95 -27.59 54.29
C GLU A 395 3.18 -27.56 52.97
N GLU A 396 1.86 -27.65 53.07
CA GLU A 396 0.93 -27.34 51.99
C GLU A 396 1.26 -25.93 51.49
N MET A 397 1.88 -25.85 50.26
CA MET A 397 1.92 -24.64 49.52
C MET A 397 0.47 -24.23 49.22
N LYS A 398 0.01 -23.15 49.91
CA LYS A 398 -1.23 -22.48 49.49
C LYS A 398 -1.11 -22.15 47.99
N PRO A 399 -2.14 -22.43 47.21
CA PRO A 399 -2.13 -22.06 45.79
C PRO A 399 -1.93 -20.56 45.70
N GLN A 400 -0.80 -20.12 45.11
CA GLN A 400 -0.57 -18.73 44.80
C GLN A 400 -1.50 -18.39 43.63
N ASN A 401 -2.47 -17.50 43.85
CA ASN A 401 -3.35 -16.99 42.81
C ASN A 401 -2.53 -16.03 41.94
N LEU A 402 -2.14 -16.54 40.75
CA LEU A 402 -1.49 -15.74 39.73
C LEU A 402 -2.55 -15.00 38.90
N VAL A 403 -2.33 -13.71 38.66
CA VAL A 403 -3.21 -12.90 37.81
C VAL A 403 -3.22 -13.46 36.39
N PRO A 404 -4.39 -13.81 35.84
CA PRO A 404 -4.51 -14.25 34.46
C PRO A 404 -4.17 -13.13 33.46
N ASN A 405 -3.80 -13.51 32.23
CA ASN A 405 -3.63 -12.53 31.15
C ASN A 405 -4.98 -12.17 30.53
N PHE A 406 -5.41 -10.93 30.69
CA PHE A 406 -6.66 -10.39 30.13
C PHE A 406 -6.42 -9.53 28.89
N VAL A 407 -5.17 -9.19 28.54
CA VAL A 407 -4.85 -8.35 27.37
C VAL A 407 -5.31 -9.04 26.08
N GLY A 408 -6.04 -8.29 25.24
CA GLY A 408 -6.62 -8.80 24.00
C GLY A 408 -7.94 -9.57 24.14
N ILE A 409 -8.41 -9.82 25.38
CA ILE A 409 -9.71 -10.47 25.62
C ILE A 409 -10.82 -9.40 25.62
N ASP A 410 -12.01 -9.78 25.14
CA ASP A 410 -13.18 -8.93 25.22
C ASP A 410 -13.63 -8.75 26.67
N TYR A 411 -13.82 -7.48 27.10
CA TYR A 411 -14.15 -7.18 28.48
C TYR A 411 -15.49 -7.75 28.95
N GLU A 412 -16.49 -7.88 28.06
CA GLU A 412 -17.76 -8.52 28.41
C GLU A 412 -17.58 -10.02 28.67
N GLN A 413 -16.65 -10.69 28.03
CA GLN A 413 -16.30 -12.08 28.34
C GLN A 413 -15.68 -12.20 29.74
N ILE A 414 -14.79 -11.27 30.13
CA ILE A 414 -14.19 -11.26 31.46
C ILE A 414 -15.25 -11.01 32.52
N LYS A 415 -16.12 -10.00 32.31
CA LYS A 415 -17.18 -9.59 33.24
C LYS A 415 -18.23 -10.67 33.46
N ASN A 416 -18.52 -11.47 32.42
CA ASN A 416 -19.51 -12.55 32.47
C ASN A 416 -18.91 -13.89 32.93
N ASN A 417 -17.61 -13.98 33.10
CA ASN A 417 -16.93 -15.19 33.59
C ASN A 417 -17.03 -15.25 35.13
N ARG A 418 -17.82 -16.22 35.65
CA ARG A 418 -18.04 -16.39 37.09
C ARG A 418 -16.78 -16.77 37.86
N GLU A 419 -15.84 -17.44 37.24
CA GLU A 419 -14.57 -17.81 37.87
C GLU A 419 -13.74 -16.56 38.16
N TYR A 420 -13.58 -15.69 37.17
CA TYR A 420 -12.82 -14.45 37.33
C TYR A 420 -13.49 -13.46 38.31
N THR A 421 -14.82 -13.27 38.19
CA THR A 421 -15.56 -12.34 39.05
C THR A 421 -15.75 -12.82 40.47
N SER A 422 -15.54 -14.12 40.77
CA SER A 422 -15.51 -14.64 42.14
C SER A 422 -14.14 -14.44 42.84
N MET A 423 -13.06 -14.35 42.06
CA MET A 423 -11.70 -14.22 42.59
C MET A 423 -11.18 -12.78 42.59
N TYR A 424 -11.57 -11.98 41.61
CA TYR A 424 -11.05 -10.63 41.40
C TYR A 424 -12.16 -9.58 41.28
N LEU A 425 -11.86 -8.36 41.71
CA LEU A 425 -12.69 -7.20 41.42
C LEU A 425 -12.07 -6.44 40.22
N PHE A 426 -12.90 -6.11 39.23
CA PHE A 426 -12.43 -5.42 38.04
C PHE A 426 -12.83 -3.95 38.04
N ARG A 427 -11.86 -3.08 37.75
CA ARG A 427 -12.07 -1.64 37.50
C ARG A 427 -11.73 -1.35 36.05
N ALA A 428 -12.73 -1.08 35.22
CA ALA A 428 -12.54 -0.73 33.81
C ALA A 428 -12.29 0.78 33.66
N VAL A 429 -11.28 1.11 32.84
CA VAL A 429 -10.98 2.46 32.36
C VAL A 429 -11.06 2.41 30.83
N LEU A 430 -11.77 3.36 30.24
CA LEU A 430 -11.92 3.40 28.78
C LEU A 430 -10.84 4.30 28.17
N GLU A 431 -10.22 3.84 27.07
CA GLU A 431 -9.19 4.57 26.33
C GLU A 431 -9.36 4.35 24.82
N TYR A 432 -9.14 5.38 24.02
CA TYR A 432 -9.12 5.21 22.57
C TYR A 432 -7.88 4.46 22.11
N SER A 433 -8.03 3.61 21.09
CA SER A 433 -6.92 2.87 20.50
C SER A 433 -7.16 2.62 19.02
N ASP A 434 -6.18 2.97 18.20
CA ASP A 434 -6.21 2.69 16.76
C ASP A 434 -5.81 1.25 16.41
N THR A 435 -5.20 0.54 17.37
CA THR A 435 -4.65 -0.81 17.14
C THR A 435 -5.45 -1.92 17.81
N VAL A 436 -6.20 -1.60 18.88
CA VAL A 436 -6.98 -2.58 19.63
C VAL A 436 -8.47 -2.37 19.36
N PRO A 437 -9.19 -3.39 18.88
CA PRO A 437 -10.63 -3.28 18.62
C PRO A 437 -11.43 -2.82 19.84
N SER A 438 -12.53 -2.09 19.60
CA SER A 438 -13.43 -1.66 20.67
C SER A 438 -13.94 -2.83 21.49
N GLY A 439 -13.94 -2.69 22.82
CA GLY A 439 -14.33 -3.73 23.77
C GLY A 439 -13.20 -4.62 24.27
N GLN A 440 -12.06 -4.67 23.61
CA GLN A 440 -10.93 -5.49 24.04
C GLN A 440 -10.01 -4.77 25.04
N VAL A 441 -9.36 -5.56 25.88
CA VAL A 441 -8.42 -5.05 26.89
C VAL A 441 -7.10 -4.65 26.23
N ILE A 442 -6.70 -3.38 26.40
CA ILE A 442 -5.43 -2.84 25.93
C ILE A 442 -4.29 -3.25 26.87
N ARG A 443 -4.49 -3.06 28.17
CA ARG A 443 -3.53 -3.37 29.24
C ARG A 443 -4.26 -3.61 30.56
N GLN A 444 -3.57 -4.26 31.47
CA GLN A 444 -4.05 -4.55 32.83
C GLN A 444 -3.00 -4.18 33.88
N GLU A 445 -3.45 -3.92 35.10
CA GLU A 445 -2.61 -3.70 36.27
C GLU A 445 -3.29 -4.37 37.48
N PRO A 446 -2.68 -5.33 38.17
CA PRO A 446 -1.29 -5.85 38.00
C PRO A 446 -1.08 -6.62 36.68
N GLU A 447 0.20 -6.82 36.31
CA GLU A 447 0.56 -7.57 35.12
C GLU A 447 0.22 -9.07 35.24
N ALA A 448 0.04 -9.73 34.11
CA ALA A 448 -0.23 -11.17 34.06
C ALA A 448 0.94 -11.95 34.70
N GLY A 449 0.61 -12.86 35.62
CA GLY A 449 1.57 -13.68 36.35
C GLY A 449 2.04 -13.08 37.68
N GLU A 450 1.59 -11.89 38.05
CA GLU A 450 1.82 -11.38 39.44
C GLU A 450 0.93 -12.12 40.45
N VAL A 451 1.36 -12.17 41.67
CA VAL A 451 0.65 -12.85 42.78
C VAL A 451 -0.31 -11.87 43.41
N MET A 452 -1.59 -12.20 43.45
CA MET A 452 -2.65 -11.40 44.07
C MET A 452 -3.43 -12.20 45.12
N GLU A 453 -3.98 -11.49 46.13
CA GLU A 453 -4.92 -12.05 47.08
C GLU A 453 -6.36 -12.00 46.52
N ASN A 454 -7.21 -12.92 46.98
CA ASN A 454 -8.63 -12.93 46.57
C ASN A 454 -9.33 -11.63 47.02
N GLY A 455 -10.03 -10.99 46.07
CA GLY A 455 -10.76 -9.74 46.31
C GLY A 455 -9.95 -8.46 46.05
N GLU A 456 -8.71 -8.57 45.59
CA GLU A 456 -7.95 -7.42 45.08
C GLU A 456 -8.51 -6.92 43.76
N VAL A 457 -8.27 -5.63 43.47
CA VAL A 457 -8.82 -4.95 42.30
C VAL A 457 -7.83 -5.03 41.14
N ILE A 458 -8.25 -5.59 40.01
CA ILE A 458 -7.50 -5.53 38.76
C ILE A 458 -8.05 -4.36 37.96
N GLN A 459 -7.19 -3.40 37.66
CA GLN A 459 -7.52 -2.32 36.74
C GLN A 459 -7.32 -2.81 35.30
N ILE A 460 -8.37 -2.70 34.50
CA ILE A 460 -8.35 -3.10 33.08
C ILE A 460 -8.60 -1.86 32.23
N VAL A 461 -7.73 -1.59 31.27
CA VAL A 461 -7.92 -0.53 30.29
C VAL A 461 -8.53 -1.16 29.03
N VAL A 462 -9.76 -0.72 28.71
CA VAL A 462 -10.58 -1.27 27.62
C VAL A 462 -10.61 -0.28 26.47
N SER A 463 -10.39 -0.77 25.26
CA SER A 463 -10.43 0.00 24.03
C SER A 463 -11.84 0.50 23.72
N GLN A 464 -11.95 1.76 23.38
CA GLN A 464 -13.15 2.35 22.75
C GLN A 464 -13.10 2.26 21.20
N GLY A 465 -12.01 1.68 20.65
CA GLY A 465 -11.67 1.78 19.24
C GLY A 465 -11.06 3.14 18.91
N PRO A 466 -10.90 3.47 17.62
CA PRO A 466 -10.35 4.75 17.21
C PRO A 466 -11.25 5.93 17.60
N GLU A 467 -10.62 7.05 17.95
CA GLU A 467 -11.34 8.29 18.25
C GLU A 467 -12.13 8.77 17.02
N LYS A 468 -13.40 9.14 17.21
CA LYS A 468 -14.27 9.62 16.14
C LYS A 468 -14.75 11.04 16.41
N VAL A 469 -14.83 11.82 15.33
CA VAL A 469 -15.36 13.19 15.35
C VAL A 469 -16.52 13.33 14.38
N GLU A 470 -17.43 14.23 14.66
CA GLU A 470 -18.55 14.56 13.77
C GLU A 470 -18.04 15.32 12.54
N MET A 471 -18.43 14.87 11.35
CA MET A 471 -18.11 15.50 10.08
C MET A 471 -18.71 16.91 10.00
N PRO A 472 -17.86 17.95 9.89
CA PRO A 472 -18.33 19.33 9.84
C PRO A 472 -18.92 19.67 8.47
N LYS A 473 -19.76 20.71 8.44
CA LYS A 473 -20.27 21.25 7.19
C LYS A 473 -19.20 21.97 6.39
N ILE A 474 -18.88 21.43 5.20
CA ILE A 474 -17.91 22.03 4.28
C ILE A 474 -18.51 22.38 2.91
N ILE A 475 -19.67 21.82 2.56
CA ILE A 475 -20.34 22.11 1.29
C ILE A 475 -20.73 23.60 1.23
N GLY A 476 -20.34 24.27 0.14
CA GLY A 476 -20.51 25.70 -0.04
C GLY A 476 -19.39 26.58 0.54
N ALA A 477 -18.44 26.00 1.30
CA ALA A 477 -17.26 26.72 1.78
C ALA A 477 -16.22 26.90 0.65
N SER A 478 -15.36 27.91 0.77
CA SER A 478 -14.16 28.00 -0.08
C SER A 478 -13.16 26.89 0.28
N GLN A 479 -12.25 26.57 -0.65
CA GLN A 479 -11.23 25.53 -0.45
C GLN A 479 -10.44 25.76 0.86
N ASP A 480 -9.90 26.97 1.06
CA ASP A 480 -9.10 27.27 2.27
C ASP A 480 -9.92 27.10 3.55
N LYS A 481 -11.18 27.53 3.52
CA LYS A 481 -12.10 27.41 4.66
C LYS A 481 -12.46 25.94 4.94
N ALA A 482 -12.63 25.11 3.92
CA ALA A 482 -12.89 23.69 4.07
C ALA A 482 -11.66 22.98 4.70
N ILE A 483 -10.45 23.30 4.27
CA ILE A 483 -9.20 22.78 4.84
C ILE A 483 -9.09 23.18 6.32
N GLU A 484 -9.34 24.45 6.66
CA GLU A 484 -9.30 24.94 8.05
C GLU A 484 -10.33 24.21 8.94
N ILE A 485 -11.56 24.06 8.46
CA ILE A 485 -12.65 23.40 9.19
C ILE A 485 -12.32 21.92 9.43
N LEU A 486 -11.88 21.17 8.40
CA LEU A 486 -11.52 19.76 8.52
C LEU A 486 -10.32 19.57 9.45
N SER A 487 -9.27 20.38 9.29
CA SER A 487 -8.06 20.31 10.14
C SER A 487 -8.37 20.61 11.61
N SER A 488 -9.30 21.55 11.89
CA SER A 488 -9.73 21.88 13.26
C SER A 488 -10.42 20.71 13.97
N ARG A 489 -10.92 19.73 13.23
CA ARG A 489 -11.56 18.50 13.73
C ARG A 489 -10.62 17.27 13.66
N GLY A 490 -9.34 17.48 13.36
CA GLY A 490 -8.38 16.40 13.20
C GLY A 490 -8.60 15.52 11.95
N LEU A 491 -9.36 16.03 10.96
CA LEU A 491 -9.60 15.37 9.68
C LEU A 491 -8.61 15.89 8.63
N VAL A 492 -8.23 15.04 7.68
CA VAL A 492 -7.32 15.40 6.60
C VAL A 492 -8.12 15.79 5.36
N ALA A 493 -7.85 16.96 4.81
CA ALA A 493 -8.53 17.46 3.62
C ALA A 493 -7.89 16.93 2.34
N SER A 494 -8.67 16.24 1.48
CA SER A 494 -8.25 15.77 0.15
C SER A 494 -9.13 16.44 -0.91
N CYS A 495 -8.52 17.30 -1.76
CA CYS A 495 -9.27 18.13 -2.71
C CYS A 495 -9.24 17.55 -4.12
N PHE A 496 -10.40 17.42 -4.75
CA PHE A 496 -10.55 17.12 -6.17
C PHE A 496 -11.14 18.34 -6.89
N MET A 497 -10.54 18.69 -8.04
CA MET A 497 -10.98 19.80 -8.87
C MET A 497 -11.89 19.29 -10.00
N VAL A 498 -13.05 19.93 -10.17
CA VAL A 498 -13.97 19.66 -11.28
C VAL A 498 -14.27 20.99 -12.01
N VAL A 499 -14.40 20.89 -13.33
CA VAL A 499 -14.77 22.05 -14.17
C VAL A 499 -16.18 22.49 -13.81
N ASN A 500 -16.35 23.79 -13.53
CA ASN A 500 -17.65 24.37 -13.17
C ASN A 500 -18.62 24.33 -14.36
N ASP A 501 -19.75 23.67 -14.18
CA ASP A 501 -20.87 23.61 -15.13
C ASP A 501 -21.85 24.81 -15.00
N GLY A 502 -21.54 25.74 -14.10
CA GLY A 502 -22.37 26.92 -13.82
C GLY A 502 -23.40 26.74 -12.70
N SER A 503 -23.46 25.59 -12.04
CA SER A 503 -24.44 25.27 -10.99
C SER A 503 -24.13 25.94 -9.65
N TYR A 504 -22.82 26.24 -9.39
CA TYR A 504 -22.33 26.80 -8.13
C TYR A 504 -21.30 27.89 -8.34
N ALA A 505 -21.05 28.68 -7.30
CA ALA A 505 -20.00 29.68 -7.33
C ALA A 505 -18.61 29.00 -7.46
N THR A 506 -17.75 29.60 -8.28
CA THR A 506 -16.37 29.13 -8.48
C THR A 506 -15.59 29.14 -7.17
N GLY A 507 -14.77 28.10 -6.94
CA GLY A 507 -13.95 27.97 -5.74
C GLY A 507 -14.68 27.40 -4.50
N CYS A 508 -15.97 27.02 -4.63
CA CYS A 508 -16.73 26.41 -3.55
C CYS A 508 -16.69 24.89 -3.62
N VAL A 509 -16.73 24.25 -2.45
CA VAL A 509 -16.90 22.80 -2.28
C VAL A 509 -18.33 22.42 -2.66
N VAL A 510 -18.48 21.43 -3.54
CA VAL A 510 -19.78 20.96 -4.04
C VAL A 510 -20.16 19.57 -3.56
N SER A 511 -19.18 18.75 -3.19
CA SER A 511 -19.41 17.41 -2.63
C SER A 511 -18.30 17.02 -1.68
N ALA A 512 -18.58 16.11 -0.77
CA ALA A 512 -17.63 15.48 0.14
C ALA A 512 -17.88 13.97 0.18
N SER A 513 -16.85 13.18 0.52
CA SER A 513 -16.93 11.73 0.65
C SER A 513 -17.79 11.30 1.84
N GLU A 514 -17.86 12.14 2.88
CA GLU A 514 -18.59 11.89 4.10
C GLU A 514 -19.77 12.89 4.23
N GLU A 515 -20.89 12.42 4.74
CA GLU A 515 -22.06 13.26 4.96
C GLU A 515 -21.88 14.16 6.19
N GLU A 516 -22.41 15.39 6.16
CA GLU A 516 -22.44 16.31 7.31
C GLU A 516 -23.10 15.62 8.52
N GLY A 517 -22.42 15.62 9.68
CA GLY A 517 -22.87 14.96 10.89
C GLY A 517 -22.51 13.48 11.04
N ALA A 518 -21.91 12.84 10.04
CA ALA A 518 -21.42 11.46 10.16
C ALA A 518 -20.25 11.37 11.16
N MET A 519 -20.18 10.27 11.92
CA MET A 519 -19.06 10.01 12.84
C MET A 519 -17.87 9.42 12.08
N VAL A 520 -16.82 10.20 11.92
CA VAL A 520 -15.62 9.88 11.15
C VAL A 520 -14.42 9.74 12.09
N THR A 521 -13.57 8.75 11.86
CA THR A 521 -12.34 8.55 12.66
C THR A 521 -11.40 9.74 12.50
N VAL A 522 -10.81 10.20 13.60
CA VAL A 522 -9.75 11.24 13.58
C VAL A 522 -8.59 10.78 12.69
N GLY A 523 -8.07 11.69 11.85
CA GLY A 523 -7.05 11.36 10.85
C GLY A 523 -7.61 10.88 9.51
N THR A 524 -8.92 10.60 9.39
CA THR A 524 -9.52 10.20 8.11
C THR A 524 -9.39 11.31 7.08
N ALA A 525 -8.97 10.92 5.86
CA ALA A 525 -8.95 11.81 4.71
C ALA A 525 -10.37 11.99 4.16
N VAL A 526 -10.91 13.20 4.31
CA VAL A 526 -12.17 13.60 3.70
C VAL A 526 -11.90 14.14 2.31
N SER A 527 -12.32 13.40 1.30
CA SER A 527 -12.26 13.81 -0.09
C SER A 527 -13.40 14.78 -0.40
N TYR A 528 -13.08 15.93 -0.98
CA TYR A 528 -14.11 16.87 -1.42
C TYR A 528 -13.81 17.43 -2.81
N THR A 529 -14.87 17.78 -3.52
CA THR A 529 -14.77 18.34 -4.87
C THR A 529 -15.02 19.84 -4.82
N HIS A 530 -14.11 20.61 -5.44
CA HIS A 530 -14.31 22.05 -5.58
C HIS A 530 -14.27 22.46 -7.04
N LEU A 531 -15.00 23.54 -7.39
CA LEU A 531 -15.17 24.00 -8.77
C LEU A 531 -14.06 24.99 -9.16
N THR A 532 -13.44 24.74 -10.32
CA THR A 532 -12.48 25.68 -10.93
C THR A 532 -13.13 26.54 -12.01
N LEU A 533 -12.49 27.68 -12.36
CA LEU A 533 -12.90 28.47 -13.51
C LEU A 533 -12.82 27.60 -14.79
N PRO A 534 -13.81 27.70 -15.70
CA PRO A 534 -13.64 27.15 -17.03
C PRO A 534 -12.45 27.87 -17.68
N THR A 535 -11.48 27.09 -18.16
CA THR A 535 -10.37 27.62 -18.95
C THR A 535 -10.95 28.18 -20.25
N ILE A 536 -11.11 29.49 -20.33
CA ILE A 536 -11.45 30.15 -21.59
C ILE A 536 -10.20 30.04 -22.45
N LEU A 537 -10.23 29.12 -23.43
CA LEU A 537 -9.31 29.16 -24.55
C LEU A 537 -9.56 30.48 -25.31
N LEU A 538 -8.71 31.47 -25.08
CA LEU A 538 -8.57 32.58 -26.02
C LEU A 538 -7.98 32.01 -27.32
N VAL A 539 -8.81 31.91 -28.33
CA VAL A 539 -8.44 31.68 -29.72
C VAL A 539 -7.61 32.86 -30.24
#